data_9ccd8aa2caf0debcb14bad2f91385daf
#
_entry.id   9ccd8aa2caf0debcb14bad2f91385daf
#
_cell.length_a   1.000
_cell.length_b   1.000
_cell.length_c   1.000
_cell.angle_alpha   90.00
_cell.angle_beta   90.00
_cell.angle_gamma   90.00
#
_symmetry.space_group_name_H-M   'P 1'
#
loop_
_entity.id
_entity.type
_entity.pdbx_description
1 polymer ?
#
loop_
_entity_poly.entity_id
_entity_poly.type
_entity_poly.pdbx_seq_one_letter_code
_entity_poly.pdbx_strand_id
1 'polypeptide(L)'
;DAFRTTRGNKLKRPFHYIVSALRATHATTDAGRVIEDYLLRMGHAPFHYPTPDGYPEKAAPWLGTLLWRWNFAVGLANNTLDNETKIDAEKLRASFATEENLMAHLLGRAPTADEVAASKDSGAPLALLLASPSFQKC
;
A
#
# COMPACT_ATOMS: atom_id res chain seq x y z
N ASP A 1 13.08 11.67 22.73
CA ASP A 1 12.67 12.07 21.41
C ASP A 1 11.45 11.24 20.93
N ALA A 2 10.25 11.63 21.46
CA ALA A 2 8.98 10.89 21.26
C ALA A 2 8.65 10.69 19.78
N PHE A 3 9.07 11.59 18.89
CA PHE A 3 8.84 11.52 17.47
C PHE A 3 9.55 10.33 16.79
N ARG A 4 10.73 9.96 17.26
CA ARG A 4 11.50 8.83 16.71
C ARG A 4 10.95 7.48 17.19
N THR A 5 10.42 7.42 18.41
CA THR A 5 9.88 6.19 19.01
C THR A 5 8.50 5.81 18.49
N THR A 6 7.73 6.78 17.95
CA THR A 6 6.38 6.54 17.41
C THR A 6 6.35 6.36 15.89
N ARG A 7 7.47 6.62 15.20
CA ARG A 7 7.56 6.47 13.74
C ARG A 7 7.31 5.02 13.33
N GLY A 8 6.45 4.82 12.35
CA GLY A 8 6.10 3.48 11.85
C GLY A 8 5.06 2.73 12.68
N ASN A 9 4.42 3.38 13.66
CA ASN A 9 3.39 2.74 14.50
C ASN A 9 1.96 3.07 14.08
N LYS A 10 1.77 4.11 13.27
CA LYS A 10 0.43 4.52 12.82
C LYS A 10 0.00 3.69 11.62
N LEU A 11 -1.14 3.00 11.72
CA LEU A 11 -1.76 2.32 10.59
C LEU A 11 -2.19 3.35 9.56
N LYS A 12 -1.78 3.17 8.31
CA LYS A 12 -2.26 3.99 7.19
C LYS A 12 -3.77 3.83 7.03
N ARG A 13 -4.51 4.93 7.02
CA ARG A 13 -5.93 4.89 6.63
C ARG A 13 -6.05 4.43 5.17
N PRO A 14 -7.19 3.91 4.72
CA PRO A 14 -7.33 3.36 3.36
C PRO A 14 -6.86 4.31 2.25
N PHE A 15 -7.22 5.57 2.31
CA PHE A 15 -6.75 6.57 1.34
C PHE A 15 -5.22 6.70 1.32
N HIS A 16 -4.59 6.80 2.50
CA HIS A 16 -3.12 6.85 2.59
C HIS A 16 -2.47 5.57 2.08
N TYR A 17 -3.08 4.43 2.34
CA TYR A 17 -2.58 3.14 1.85
C TYR A 17 -2.57 3.09 0.32
N ILE A 18 -3.70 3.38 -0.33
CA ILE A 18 -3.81 3.38 -1.79
C ILE A 18 -2.83 4.37 -2.43
N VAL A 19 -2.81 5.61 -1.96
CA VAL A 19 -1.89 6.63 -2.48
C VAL A 19 -0.42 6.23 -2.27
N SER A 20 -0.09 5.64 -1.11
CA SER A 20 1.27 5.13 -0.85
C SER A 20 1.65 4.01 -1.81
N ALA A 21 0.73 3.07 -2.09
CA ALA A 21 0.98 1.97 -3.02
C ALA A 21 1.19 2.47 -4.45
N LEU A 22 0.33 3.34 -4.95
CA LEU A 22 0.44 3.94 -6.29
C LEU A 22 1.75 4.71 -6.46
N ARG A 23 2.13 5.52 -5.46
CA ARG A 23 3.39 6.29 -5.49
C ARG A 23 4.61 5.42 -5.40
N ALA A 24 4.62 4.45 -4.50
CA ALA A 24 5.78 3.58 -4.28
C ALA A 24 6.06 2.67 -5.48
N THR A 25 5.02 2.32 -6.25
CA THR A 25 5.14 1.51 -7.47
C THR A 25 5.26 2.33 -8.76
N HIS A 26 5.31 3.65 -8.66
CA HIS A 26 5.30 4.56 -9.81
C HIS A 26 4.13 4.27 -10.77
N ALA A 27 2.97 3.90 -10.22
CA ALA A 27 1.81 3.55 -11.01
C ALA A 27 1.31 4.74 -11.82
N THR A 28 0.91 4.49 -13.07
CA THR A 28 0.05 5.39 -13.83
C THR A 28 -1.39 5.13 -13.44
N THR A 29 -2.22 6.15 -13.31
CA THR A 29 -3.64 6.00 -12.97
C THR A 29 -4.38 7.29 -13.30
N ASP A 30 -5.64 7.17 -13.69
CA ASP A 30 -6.58 8.29 -13.80
C ASP A 30 -7.24 8.62 -12.45
N ALA A 31 -6.93 7.84 -11.40
CA ALA A 31 -7.59 7.88 -10.08
C ALA A 31 -9.12 7.72 -10.17
N GLY A 32 -9.59 7.01 -11.19
CA GLY A 32 -10.99 6.88 -11.54
C GLY A 32 -11.77 5.90 -10.67
N ARG A 33 -12.79 5.34 -11.28
CA ARG A 33 -13.82 4.53 -10.61
C ARG A 33 -13.29 3.37 -9.77
N VAL A 34 -12.25 2.68 -10.22
CA VAL A 34 -11.70 1.54 -9.48
C VAL A 34 -11.10 1.97 -8.15
N ILE A 35 -10.42 3.11 -8.13
CA ILE A 35 -9.84 3.66 -6.90
C ILE A 35 -10.94 4.09 -5.93
N GLU A 36 -11.96 4.77 -6.44
CA GLU A 36 -13.14 5.18 -5.66
C GLU A 36 -13.86 3.96 -5.07
N ASP A 37 -14.08 2.90 -5.85
CA ASP A 37 -14.70 1.66 -5.41
C ASP A 37 -13.93 0.99 -4.26
N TYR A 38 -12.61 0.91 -4.37
CA TYR A 38 -11.78 0.37 -3.28
C TYR A 38 -11.87 1.23 -2.02
N LEU A 39 -11.88 2.56 -2.15
CA LEU A 39 -12.05 3.47 -1.02
C LEU A 39 -13.43 3.32 -0.37
N LEU A 40 -14.48 3.18 -1.17
CA LEU A 40 -15.85 2.90 -0.70
C LEU A 40 -15.91 1.59 0.10
N ARG A 41 -15.38 0.49 -0.45
CA ARG A 41 -15.33 -0.83 0.19
C ARG A 41 -14.52 -0.82 1.49
N MET A 42 -13.49 0.01 1.57
CA MET A 42 -12.71 0.21 2.78
C MET A 42 -13.30 1.27 3.73
N GLY A 43 -14.47 1.83 3.41
CA GLY A 43 -15.16 2.82 4.26
C GLY A 43 -14.46 4.18 4.35
N HIS A 44 -13.66 4.56 3.36
CA HIS A 44 -12.90 5.83 3.37
C HIS A 44 -13.04 6.60 2.05
N ALA A 45 -14.23 6.58 1.45
CA ALA A 45 -14.49 7.36 0.25
C ALA A 45 -14.44 8.86 0.54
N PRO A 46 -13.75 9.66 -0.29
CA PRO A 46 -13.69 11.11 -0.11
C PRO A 46 -15.08 11.73 -0.03
N PHE A 47 -15.26 12.67 0.88
CA PHE A 47 -16.50 13.43 1.09
C PHE A 47 -17.74 12.63 1.54
N HIS A 48 -17.60 11.35 1.86
CA HIS A 48 -18.71 10.47 2.28
C HIS A 48 -18.84 10.32 3.79
N TYR A 49 -18.03 11.01 4.58
CA TYR A 49 -18.16 10.97 6.04
C TYR A 49 -19.34 11.83 6.50
N PRO A 50 -20.24 11.27 7.32
CA PRO A 50 -21.53 11.95 7.62
C PRO A 50 -21.42 13.15 8.57
N THR A 51 -20.30 13.28 9.30
CA THR A 51 -20.11 14.33 10.28
C THR A 51 -18.91 15.23 9.95
N PRO A 52 -18.91 16.50 10.38
CA PRO A 52 -17.85 17.47 10.02
C PRO A 52 -16.48 17.20 10.66
N ASP A 53 -16.41 16.38 11.68
CA ASP A 53 -15.15 15.96 12.33
C ASP A 53 -14.31 15.00 11.48
N GLY A 54 -14.89 14.45 10.40
CA GLY A 54 -14.17 13.65 9.43
C GLY A 54 -13.83 12.22 9.91
N TYR A 55 -13.08 11.51 9.08
CA TYR A 55 -12.73 10.10 9.31
C TYR A 55 -11.80 9.90 10.51
N PRO A 56 -12.03 8.85 11.32
CA PRO A 56 -11.23 8.61 12.53
C PRO A 56 -9.76 8.31 12.20
N GLU A 57 -8.89 8.78 13.09
CA GLU A 57 -7.44 8.54 12.98
C GLU A 57 -6.98 7.22 13.64
N LYS A 58 -7.81 6.66 14.55
CA LYS A 58 -7.51 5.41 15.25
C LYS A 58 -7.47 4.22 14.28
N ALA A 59 -6.64 3.22 14.58
CA ALA A 59 -6.47 2.03 13.75
C ALA A 59 -7.70 1.10 13.74
N ALA A 60 -8.41 1.00 14.86
CA ALA A 60 -9.49 0.01 15.07
C ALA A 60 -10.56 -0.01 13.95
N PRO A 61 -11.10 1.13 13.49
CA PRO A 61 -12.08 1.13 12.40
C PRO A 61 -11.56 0.58 11.06
N TRP A 62 -10.23 0.57 10.87
CA TRP A 62 -9.58 0.19 9.61
C TRP A 62 -9.06 -1.23 9.58
N LEU A 63 -9.08 -1.96 10.70
CA LEU A 63 -8.60 -3.35 10.77
C LEU A 63 -9.47 -4.31 9.94
N GLY A 64 -10.75 -4.03 9.80
CA GLY A 64 -11.66 -4.80 8.94
C GLY A 64 -11.41 -4.66 7.43
N THR A 65 -10.51 -3.75 7.03
CA THR A 65 -10.23 -3.48 5.61
C THR A 65 -9.10 -4.31 5.02
N LEU A 66 -8.46 -5.20 5.78
CA LEU A 66 -7.25 -5.92 5.37
C LEU A 66 -7.46 -6.78 4.13
N LEU A 67 -8.60 -7.42 3.97
CA LEU A 67 -8.93 -8.19 2.78
C LEU A 67 -8.96 -7.32 1.52
N TRP A 68 -9.56 -6.15 1.60
CA TRP A 68 -9.63 -5.21 0.47
C TRP A 68 -8.27 -4.63 0.13
N ARG A 69 -7.41 -4.41 1.14
CA ARG A 69 -6.02 -3.99 0.93
C ARG A 69 -5.21 -5.07 0.23
N TRP A 70 -5.40 -6.32 0.63
CA TRP A 70 -4.77 -7.46 -0.05
C TRP A 70 -5.23 -7.55 -1.50
N ASN A 71 -6.53 -7.50 -1.76
CA ASN A 71 -7.08 -7.55 -3.11
C ASN A 71 -6.56 -6.40 -3.97
N PHE A 72 -6.47 -5.20 -3.40
CA PHE A 72 -5.87 -4.04 -4.09
C PHE A 72 -4.40 -4.28 -4.42
N ALA A 73 -3.60 -4.75 -3.47
CA ALA A 73 -2.19 -5.03 -3.68
C ALA A 73 -1.95 -6.06 -4.79
N VAL A 74 -2.73 -7.15 -4.78
CA VAL A 74 -2.67 -8.20 -5.83
C VAL A 74 -3.10 -7.64 -7.19
N GLY A 75 -4.20 -6.91 -7.23
CA GLY A 75 -4.71 -6.30 -8.45
C GLY A 75 -3.73 -5.29 -9.06
N LEU A 76 -3.11 -4.46 -8.22
CA LEU A 76 -2.10 -3.50 -8.66
C LEU A 76 -0.84 -4.21 -9.17
N ALA A 77 -0.30 -5.17 -8.41
CA ALA A 77 0.91 -5.90 -8.78
C ALA A 77 0.77 -6.68 -10.09
N ASN A 78 -0.42 -7.18 -10.38
CA ASN A 78 -0.73 -7.97 -11.59
C ASN A 78 -1.34 -7.14 -12.73
N ASN A 79 -1.51 -5.83 -12.55
CA ASN A 79 -2.17 -4.96 -13.53
C ASN A 79 -3.61 -5.38 -13.89
N THR A 80 -4.36 -5.88 -12.91
CA THR A 80 -5.73 -6.40 -13.08
C THR A 80 -6.80 -5.51 -12.43
N LEU A 81 -6.44 -4.33 -11.93
CA LEU A 81 -7.41 -3.40 -11.35
C LEU A 81 -8.38 -2.86 -12.41
N ASP A 82 -7.84 -2.22 -13.44
CA ASP A 82 -8.54 -1.71 -14.63
C ASP A 82 -7.56 -1.50 -15.78
N ASN A 83 -7.98 -0.79 -16.84
CA ASN A 83 -7.13 -0.47 -17.97
C ASN A 83 -6.26 0.78 -17.76
N GLU A 84 -6.64 1.65 -16.85
CA GLU A 84 -6.01 2.97 -16.62
C GLU A 84 -4.96 2.93 -15.49
N THR A 85 -5.15 2.03 -14.51
CA THR A 85 -4.23 1.88 -13.37
C THR A 85 -3.25 0.75 -13.63
N LYS A 86 -2.01 1.10 -13.96
CA LYS A 86 -0.96 0.15 -14.36
C LYS A 86 0.37 0.46 -13.69
N ILE A 87 1.15 -0.58 -13.46
CA ILE A 87 2.56 -0.49 -13.08
C ILE A 87 3.43 -1.13 -14.14
N ASP A 88 4.62 -0.59 -14.32
CA ASP A 88 5.69 -1.23 -15.08
C ASP A 88 6.67 -1.87 -14.08
N ALA A 89 6.44 -3.14 -13.79
CA ALA A 89 7.22 -3.87 -12.79
C ALA A 89 8.70 -4.03 -13.19
N GLU A 90 9.00 -4.12 -14.49
CA GLU A 90 10.36 -4.22 -14.99
C GLU A 90 11.10 -2.89 -14.82
N LYS A 91 10.47 -1.80 -15.23
CA LYS A 91 11.01 -0.45 -15.05
C LYS A 91 11.18 -0.11 -13.56
N LEU A 92 10.21 -0.50 -12.72
CA LEU A 92 10.31 -0.31 -11.28
C LEU A 92 11.53 -1.04 -10.71
N ARG A 93 11.74 -2.31 -11.05
CA ARG A 93 12.92 -3.08 -10.62
C ARG A 93 14.21 -2.50 -11.15
N ALA A 94 14.25 -2.13 -12.42
CA ALA A 94 15.42 -1.54 -13.06
C ALA A 94 15.84 -0.19 -12.44
N SER A 95 14.94 0.48 -11.75
CA SER A 95 15.23 1.75 -11.05
C SER A 95 16.06 1.55 -9.76
N PHE A 96 16.24 0.31 -9.31
CA PHE A 96 16.98 -0.01 -8.09
C PHE A 96 18.13 -0.97 -8.37
N ALA A 97 19.27 -0.74 -7.70
CA ALA A 97 20.48 -1.54 -7.91
C ALA A 97 20.30 -3.01 -7.44
N THR A 98 19.47 -3.24 -6.43
CA THR A 98 19.20 -4.58 -5.88
C THR A 98 17.73 -4.71 -5.49
N GLU A 99 17.24 -5.95 -5.37
CA GLU A 99 15.90 -6.26 -4.85
C GLU A 99 15.72 -5.71 -3.42
N GLU A 100 16.75 -5.77 -2.59
CA GLU A 100 16.73 -5.23 -1.24
C GLU A 100 16.55 -3.70 -1.21
N ASN A 101 17.12 -2.99 -2.18
CA ASN A 101 16.92 -1.55 -2.34
C ASN A 101 15.48 -1.22 -2.77
N LEU A 102 14.89 -2.02 -3.63
CA LEU A 102 13.47 -1.91 -3.98
C LEU A 102 12.60 -2.17 -2.73
N MET A 103 12.89 -3.22 -1.97
CA MET A 103 12.18 -3.49 -0.72
C MET A 103 12.32 -2.33 0.28
N ALA A 104 13.52 -1.79 0.44
CA ALA A 104 13.75 -0.65 1.32
C ALA A 104 12.97 0.60 0.88
N HIS A 105 12.87 0.84 -0.43
CA HIS A 105 12.04 1.91 -0.97
C HIS A 105 10.55 1.71 -0.63
N LEU A 106 10.02 0.51 -0.86
CA LEU A 106 8.62 0.19 -0.59
C LEU A 106 8.29 0.27 0.91
N LEU A 107 9.16 -0.28 1.76
CA LEU A 107 8.93 -0.34 3.21
C LEU A 107 9.29 0.98 3.95
N GLY A 108 10.02 1.88 3.30
CA GLY A 108 10.53 3.11 3.92
C GLY A 108 11.64 2.86 4.96
N ARG A 109 12.20 1.64 5.02
CA ARG A 109 13.30 1.21 5.88
C ARG A 109 14.00 0.00 5.29
N ALA A 110 15.17 -0.33 5.79
CA ALA A 110 15.83 -1.59 5.42
C ALA A 110 14.94 -2.80 5.74
N PRO A 111 14.82 -3.77 4.81
CA PRO A 111 14.06 -5.00 5.06
C PRO A 111 14.77 -5.87 6.11
N THR A 112 14.00 -6.66 6.84
CA THR A 112 14.54 -7.70 7.74
C THR A 112 14.91 -8.95 6.94
N ALA A 113 15.73 -9.84 7.53
CA ALA A 113 16.09 -11.11 6.90
C ALA A 113 14.86 -11.96 6.57
N ASP A 114 13.86 -11.98 7.45
CA ASP A 114 12.61 -12.73 7.26
C ASP A 114 11.77 -12.15 6.11
N GLU A 115 11.73 -10.82 5.97
CA GLU A 115 11.04 -10.16 4.86
C GLU A 115 11.71 -10.46 3.52
N VAL A 116 13.04 -10.48 3.48
CA VAL A 116 13.81 -10.86 2.28
C VAL A 116 13.55 -12.32 1.91
N ALA A 117 13.57 -13.23 2.89
CA ALA A 117 13.30 -14.65 2.67
C ALA A 117 11.86 -14.84 2.15
N ALA A 118 10.86 -14.26 2.80
CA ALA A 118 9.46 -14.36 2.40
C ALA A 118 9.21 -13.79 0.99
N SER A 119 9.90 -12.70 0.62
CA SER A 119 9.82 -12.13 -0.73
C SER A 119 10.37 -13.08 -1.80
N LYS A 120 11.50 -13.74 -1.52
CA LYS A 120 12.13 -14.69 -2.45
C LYS A 120 11.30 -15.95 -2.64
N ASP A 121 10.66 -16.43 -1.58
CA ASP A 121 9.82 -17.63 -1.60
C ASP A 121 8.41 -17.38 -2.19
N SER A 122 8.04 -16.11 -2.33
CA SER A 122 6.71 -15.73 -2.83
C SER A 122 6.65 -15.73 -4.36
N GLY A 123 5.57 -16.29 -4.91
CA GLY A 123 5.22 -16.14 -6.33
C GLY A 123 4.74 -14.73 -6.72
N ALA A 124 4.49 -13.86 -5.75
CA ALA A 124 4.00 -12.50 -5.97
C ALA A 124 4.64 -11.51 -4.97
N PRO A 125 5.97 -11.29 -5.05
CA PRO A 125 6.72 -10.53 -4.05
C PRO A 125 6.23 -9.09 -3.90
N LEU A 126 5.87 -8.42 -4.98
CA LEU A 126 5.38 -7.04 -4.93
C LEU A 126 4.04 -6.94 -4.19
N ALA A 127 3.09 -7.84 -4.49
CA ALA A 127 1.81 -7.89 -3.79
C ALA A 127 2.00 -8.17 -2.29
N LEU A 128 2.88 -9.11 -1.95
CA LEU A 128 3.20 -9.46 -0.57
C LEU A 128 3.77 -8.25 0.19
N LEU A 129 4.70 -7.52 -0.41
CA LEU A 129 5.30 -6.33 0.20
C LEU A 129 4.27 -5.23 0.43
N LEU A 130 3.43 -4.92 -0.57
CA LEU A 130 2.37 -3.91 -0.44
C LEU A 130 1.30 -4.29 0.59
N ALA A 131 1.04 -5.58 0.78
CA ALA A 131 0.10 -6.07 1.78
C ALA A 131 0.73 -6.31 3.16
N SER A 132 2.06 -6.20 3.29
CA SER A 132 2.77 -6.48 4.53
C SER A 132 2.39 -5.51 5.66
N PRO A 133 2.45 -5.95 6.93
CA PRO A 133 2.25 -5.06 8.07
C PRO A 133 3.19 -3.85 8.08
N SER A 134 4.39 -4.01 7.55
CA SER A 134 5.38 -2.93 7.46
C SER A 134 4.95 -1.83 6.49
N PHE A 135 4.43 -2.19 5.32
CA PHE A 135 3.91 -1.22 4.36
C PHE A 135 2.60 -0.57 4.84
N GLN A 136 1.81 -1.27 5.64
CA GLN A 136 0.54 -0.77 6.20
C GLN A 136 0.70 0.36 7.21
N LYS A 137 1.91 0.59 7.70
CA LYS A 137 2.22 1.59 8.73
C LYS A 137 3.03 2.76 8.19
N CYS A 138 3.01 3.90 8.88
CA CYS A 138 3.80 5.09 8.61
C CYS A 138 4.27 5.78 9.90
#